data_516c1f5a5e7101a816053572a230ebf7
#
_entry.id   516c1f5a5e7101a816053572a230ebf7
#
_cell.length_a   1.000
_cell.length_b   1.000
_cell.length_c   1.000
_cell.angle_alpha   90.00
_cell.angle_beta   90.00
_cell.angle_gamma   90.00
#
_symmetry.space_group_name_H-M   'P 1'
#
loop_
_entity.id
_entity.type
_entity.pdbx_description
1 polymer ?
#
loop_
_entity_poly.entity_id
_entity_poly.type
_entity_poly.pdbx_seq_one_letter_code
_entity_poly.pdbx_strand_id
1 'polypeptide(L)'
;EELRQLVLDTAVEMGYQTKKMKKEEFKKLCLFIKNMDYESPEDFGYDIILGFKQSAFRDNWNVDVIPVTPDFQLSEKYDTYMLKNGYSGAFFVGFSLHDTWLDQLRDTKIPAVLFDNYIPNNPHVSYIGTDNDEGIDAAIEHLYQLGHRKIAFLNGPSYSMISKSRHQAFIDSMEKHDLIVHPELAVYGDFS
;
A
#
# COMPACT_ATOMS: atom_id res chain seq x y z
N GLU A 1 -15.48 -26.79 -11.77
CA GLU A 1 -14.64 -25.68 -11.24
C GLU A 1 -14.75 -24.46 -12.15
N GLU A 2 -14.58 -24.59 -13.47
CA GLU A 2 -14.70 -23.51 -14.46
C GLU A 2 -16.05 -22.79 -14.42
N LEU A 3 -17.16 -23.53 -14.32
CA LEU A 3 -18.51 -22.96 -14.25
C LEU A 3 -18.70 -22.12 -12.97
N ARG A 4 -18.12 -22.57 -11.87
CA ARG A 4 -18.16 -21.81 -10.59
C ARG A 4 -17.39 -20.51 -10.70
N GLN A 5 -16.23 -20.53 -11.33
CA GLN A 5 -15.42 -19.35 -11.57
C GLN A 5 -16.15 -18.35 -12.47
N LEU A 6 -16.71 -18.82 -13.57
CA LEU A 6 -17.50 -17.99 -14.49
C LEU A 6 -18.69 -17.31 -13.80
N VAL A 7 -19.41 -18.03 -12.92
CA VAL A 7 -20.53 -17.46 -12.16
C VAL A 7 -20.04 -16.39 -11.18
N LEU A 8 -18.89 -16.59 -10.54
CA LEU A 8 -18.32 -15.59 -9.63
C LEU A 8 -17.85 -14.33 -10.38
N ASP A 9 -17.16 -14.50 -11.49
CA ASP A 9 -16.71 -13.38 -12.33
C ASP A 9 -17.91 -12.58 -12.86
N THR A 10 -18.96 -13.26 -13.35
CA THR A 10 -20.19 -12.61 -13.79
C THR A 10 -20.90 -11.88 -12.63
N ALA A 11 -20.91 -12.46 -11.43
CA ALA A 11 -21.49 -11.80 -10.26
C ALA A 11 -20.74 -10.52 -9.89
N VAL A 12 -19.41 -10.51 -10.01
CA VAL A 12 -18.57 -9.31 -9.82
C VAL A 12 -18.93 -8.25 -10.87
N GLU A 13 -18.96 -8.61 -12.15
CA GLU A 13 -19.29 -7.70 -13.26
C GLU A 13 -20.68 -7.06 -13.08
N MET A 14 -21.63 -7.84 -12.60
CA MET A 14 -23.00 -7.39 -12.34
C MET A 14 -23.15 -6.61 -11.03
N GLY A 15 -22.10 -6.46 -10.23
CA GLY A 15 -22.13 -5.82 -8.91
C GLY A 15 -23.00 -6.58 -7.90
N TYR A 16 -23.14 -7.90 -8.05
CA TYR A 16 -23.96 -8.73 -7.19
C TYR A 16 -23.27 -9.00 -5.85
N GLN A 17 -23.81 -8.43 -4.78
CA GLN A 17 -23.44 -8.79 -3.41
C GLN A 17 -24.30 -9.95 -2.95
N THR A 18 -23.70 -11.07 -2.62
CA THR A 18 -24.42 -12.25 -2.15
C THR A 18 -25.24 -11.93 -0.91
N LYS A 19 -26.49 -12.44 -0.81
CA LYS A 19 -27.34 -12.33 0.39
C LYS A 19 -26.71 -12.89 1.66
N LYS A 20 -25.64 -13.70 1.57
CA LYS A 20 -24.81 -14.16 2.67
C LYS A 20 -24.07 -13.04 3.38
N MET A 21 -23.76 -11.94 2.69
CA MET A 21 -23.17 -10.73 3.31
C MET A 21 -24.16 -9.94 4.16
N LYS A 22 -25.47 -10.26 4.11
CA LYS A 22 -26.51 -9.56 4.89
C LYS A 22 -26.90 -10.24 6.21
N LYS A 23 -26.36 -11.42 6.52
CA LYS A 23 -26.60 -12.10 7.81
C LYS A 23 -25.41 -11.79 8.73
N GLU A 24 -25.72 -11.30 9.91
CA GLU A 24 -24.92 -10.96 11.10
C GLU A 24 -23.80 -11.95 11.47
N GLU A 25 -22.96 -12.36 10.56
CA GLU A 25 -21.82 -13.22 10.83
C GLU A 25 -20.53 -12.46 10.55
N PHE A 26 -19.88 -12.06 11.62
CA PHE A 26 -18.52 -11.56 11.71
C PHE A 26 -18.07 -10.72 10.49
N LYS A 27 -18.12 -9.43 10.66
CA LYS A 27 -17.47 -8.48 9.75
C LYS A 27 -16.03 -8.93 9.56
N LYS A 28 -15.64 -9.23 8.33
CA LYS A 28 -14.34 -9.85 8.02
C LYS A 28 -13.54 -8.94 7.10
N LEU A 29 -12.34 -8.59 7.55
CA LEU A 29 -11.35 -7.85 6.78
C LEU A 29 -10.17 -8.75 6.45
N CYS A 30 -9.43 -8.40 5.41
CA CYS A 30 -8.12 -8.98 5.18
C CYS A 30 -7.04 -7.90 5.18
N LEU A 31 -5.84 -8.28 5.60
CA LEU A 31 -4.62 -7.52 5.45
C LEU A 31 -3.73 -8.30 4.49
N PHE A 32 -3.52 -7.74 3.30
CA PHE A 32 -2.57 -8.29 2.34
C PHE A 32 -1.20 -7.71 2.59
N ILE A 33 -0.21 -8.58 2.78
CA ILE A 33 1.17 -8.19 3.03
C ILE A 33 2.11 -8.77 1.99
N LYS A 34 3.04 -7.94 1.52
CA LYS A 34 4.03 -8.31 0.51
C LYS A 34 5.35 -7.58 0.77
N ASN A 35 6.48 -8.23 0.43
CA ASN A 35 7.82 -7.63 0.50
C ASN A 35 8.15 -6.97 1.85
N MET A 36 7.67 -7.53 2.94
CA MET A 36 7.84 -6.97 4.27
C MET A 36 7.79 -8.07 5.32
N ASP A 37 8.75 -8.08 6.22
CA ASP A 37 8.74 -8.94 7.40
C ASP A 37 7.81 -8.36 8.48
N TYR A 38 7.15 -9.22 9.22
CA TYR A 38 6.10 -8.83 10.17
C TYR A 38 5.90 -9.80 11.34
N GLU A 39 6.73 -10.81 11.47
CA GLU A 39 6.54 -11.85 12.48
C GLU A 39 7.20 -11.51 13.81
N SER A 40 8.22 -10.65 13.78
CA SER A 40 9.01 -10.22 14.94
C SER A 40 8.73 -8.76 15.31
N PRO A 41 8.78 -8.39 16.61
CA PRO A 41 8.63 -7.00 17.04
C PRO A 41 9.67 -6.03 16.45
N GLU A 42 10.79 -6.53 15.96
CA GLU A 42 11.84 -5.76 15.27
C GLU A 42 11.47 -5.47 13.81
N ASP A 43 10.50 -6.19 13.26
CA ASP A 43 10.08 -6.02 11.87
C ASP A 43 9.20 -4.78 11.70
N PHE A 44 9.45 -4.02 10.63
CA PHE A 44 8.66 -2.81 10.33
C PHE A 44 7.16 -3.09 10.18
N GLY A 45 6.78 -4.25 9.62
CA GLY A 45 5.39 -4.63 9.43
C GLY A 45 4.65 -5.03 10.71
N TYR A 46 5.38 -5.38 11.78
CA TYR A 46 4.78 -5.93 13.00
C TYR A 46 3.78 -4.98 13.66
N ASP A 47 4.20 -3.76 13.95
CA ASP A 47 3.34 -2.77 14.62
C ASP A 47 2.17 -2.32 13.74
N ILE A 48 2.36 -2.27 12.43
CA ILE A 48 1.29 -1.94 11.47
C ILE A 48 0.18 -2.99 11.54
N ILE A 49 0.56 -4.28 11.47
CA ILE A 49 -0.39 -5.39 11.55
C ILE A 49 -1.07 -5.44 12.92
N LEU A 50 -0.30 -5.30 13.98
CA LEU A 50 -0.81 -5.33 15.35
C LEU A 50 -1.81 -4.20 15.58
N GLY A 51 -1.47 -2.99 15.19
CA GLY A 51 -2.35 -1.81 15.32
C GLY A 51 -3.64 -1.96 14.51
N PHE A 52 -3.55 -2.44 13.28
CA PHE A 52 -4.72 -2.69 12.45
C PHE A 52 -5.64 -3.76 13.07
N LYS A 53 -5.09 -4.91 13.50
CA LYS A 53 -5.87 -5.97 14.17
C LYS A 53 -6.53 -5.51 15.46
N GLN A 54 -5.81 -4.75 16.30
CA GLN A 54 -6.36 -4.20 17.53
C GLN A 54 -7.50 -3.22 17.28
N SER A 55 -7.35 -2.34 16.28
CA SER A 55 -8.39 -1.39 15.91
C SER A 55 -9.63 -2.09 15.35
N ALA A 56 -9.44 -3.03 14.45
CA ALA A 56 -10.52 -3.82 13.88
C ALA A 56 -11.29 -4.62 14.95
N PHE A 57 -10.57 -5.22 15.89
CA PHE A 57 -11.17 -5.99 16.98
C PHE A 57 -12.09 -5.15 17.89
N ARG A 58 -11.73 -3.89 18.17
CA ARG A 58 -12.58 -2.97 18.95
C ARG A 58 -13.96 -2.75 18.31
N ASP A 59 -14.03 -2.82 16.99
CA ASP A 59 -15.26 -2.62 16.21
C ASP A 59 -15.91 -3.95 15.78
N ASN A 60 -15.53 -5.05 16.42
CA ASN A 60 -16.03 -6.42 16.16
C ASN A 60 -15.75 -6.90 14.71
N TRP A 61 -14.59 -6.54 14.15
CA TRP A 61 -14.10 -7.07 12.90
C TRP A 61 -13.02 -8.13 13.14
N ASN A 62 -13.09 -9.22 12.39
CA ASN A 62 -11.99 -10.17 12.29
C ASN A 62 -11.05 -9.79 11.15
N VAL A 63 -9.75 -9.98 11.34
CA VAL A 63 -8.72 -9.69 10.35
C VAL A 63 -7.91 -10.94 10.07
N ASP A 64 -7.93 -11.39 8.82
CA ASP A 64 -6.99 -12.38 8.30
C ASP A 64 -5.77 -11.69 7.70
N VAL A 65 -4.57 -12.08 8.07
CA VAL A 65 -3.32 -11.63 7.45
C VAL A 65 -2.93 -12.61 6.36
N ILE A 66 -2.74 -12.11 5.14
CA ILE A 66 -2.55 -12.92 3.94
C ILE A 66 -1.26 -12.48 3.26
N PRO A 67 -0.18 -13.27 3.36
CA PRO A 67 1.02 -13.05 2.57
C PRO A 67 0.71 -13.21 1.08
N VAL A 68 1.14 -12.24 0.27
CA VAL A 68 0.85 -12.21 -1.16
C VAL A 68 2.14 -12.37 -1.95
N THR A 69 2.15 -13.38 -2.81
CA THR A 69 3.23 -13.61 -3.78
C THR A 69 2.83 -13.12 -5.18
N PRO A 70 3.78 -12.91 -6.10
CA PRO A 70 3.45 -12.63 -7.50
C PRO A 70 2.57 -13.70 -8.13
N ASP A 71 2.83 -14.97 -7.88
CA ASP A 71 2.04 -16.09 -8.40
C ASP A 71 0.60 -16.07 -7.87
N PHE A 72 0.43 -15.70 -6.60
CA PHE A 72 -0.90 -15.53 -6.02
C PHE A 72 -1.70 -14.44 -6.73
N GLN A 73 -1.09 -13.29 -7.02
CA GLN A 73 -1.75 -12.20 -7.73
C GLN A 73 -2.10 -12.56 -9.20
N LEU A 74 -1.33 -13.45 -9.82
CA LEU A 74 -1.60 -13.92 -11.19
C LEU A 74 -2.70 -14.99 -11.23
N SER A 75 -2.82 -15.80 -10.18
CA SER A 75 -3.79 -16.91 -10.11
C SER A 75 -5.18 -16.48 -9.63
N GLU A 76 -5.30 -15.38 -8.90
CA GLU A 76 -6.55 -14.92 -8.31
C GLU A 76 -6.83 -13.46 -8.69
N LYS A 77 -8.04 -13.17 -9.15
CA LYS A 77 -8.50 -11.78 -9.30
C LYS A 77 -8.89 -11.23 -7.93
N TYR A 78 -8.53 -9.98 -7.64
CA TYR A 78 -8.78 -9.35 -6.34
C TYR A 78 -10.25 -9.42 -5.93
N ASP A 79 -11.17 -8.87 -6.73
CA ASP A 79 -12.60 -8.82 -6.39
C ASP A 79 -13.20 -10.21 -6.23
N THR A 80 -12.80 -11.17 -7.08
CA THR A 80 -13.24 -12.57 -6.97
C THR A 80 -12.76 -13.20 -5.69
N TYR A 81 -11.49 -12.98 -5.32
CA TYR A 81 -10.93 -13.48 -4.07
C TYR A 81 -11.67 -12.93 -2.85
N MET A 82 -11.93 -11.62 -2.83
CA MET A 82 -12.66 -10.96 -1.76
C MET A 82 -14.06 -11.53 -1.58
N LEU A 83 -14.82 -11.66 -2.67
CA LEU A 83 -16.18 -12.20 -2.63
C LEU A 83 -16.22 -13.69 -2.24
N LYS A 84 -15.33 -14.50 -2.79
CA LYS A 84 -15.23 -15.94 -2.50
C LYS A 84 -14.98 -16.22 -1.03
N ASN A 85 -14.18 -15.39 -0.37
CA ASN A 85 -13.79 -15.54 1.03
C ASN A 85 -14.64 -14.69 2.00
N GLY A 86 -15.57 -13.90 1.50
CA GLY A 86 -16.51 -13.10 2.29
C GLY A 86 -15.88 -11.90 3.00
N TYR A 87 -14.80 -11.34 2.44
CA TYR A 87 -14.19 -10.13 2.97
C TYR A 87 -14.98 -8.88 2.58
N SER A 88 -15.13 -7.97 3.53
CA SER A 88 -15.84 -6.69 3.36
C SER A 88 -14.92 -5.55 2.95
N GLY A 89 -13.63 -5.70 3.12
CA GLY A 89 -12.61 -4.71 2.78
C GLY A 89 -11.21 -5.25 3.01
N ALA A 90 -10.22 -4.55 2.47
CA ALA A 90 -8.82 -4.94 2.53
C ALA A 90 -7.89 -3.80 2.93
N PHE A 91 -6.80 -4.15 3.61
CA PHE A 91 -5.66 -3.27 3.83
C PHE A 91 -4.42 -3.87 3.15
N PHE A 92 -3.73 -3.06 2.35
CA PHE A 92 -2.58 -3.47 1.55
C PHE A 92 -1.31 -2.85 2.10
N VAL A 93 -0.30 -3.67 2.40
CA VAL A 93 0.98 -3.26 2.98
C VAL A 93 2.13 -3.87 2.18
N GLY A 94 3.13 -3.06 1.83
CA GLY A 94 4.36 -3.51 1.16
C GLY A 94 4.22 -3.78 -0.35
N PHE A 95 3.15 -3.32 -0.98
CA PHE A 95 2.94 -3.46 -2.42
C PHE A 95 3.79 -2.45 -3.20
N SER A 96 4.26 -2.85 -4.37
CA SER A 96 5.03 -2.03 -5.29
C SER A 96 4.14 -1.50 -6.44
N LEU A 97 4.64 -0.47 -7.16
CA LEU A 97 3.91 0.15 -8.29
C LEU A 97 3.52 -0.82 -9.42
N HIS A 98 4.21 -1.96 -9.50
CA HIS A 98 4.04 -2.93 -10.60
C HIS A 98 3.22 -4.15 -10.20
N ASP A 99 2.61 -4.13 -9.03
CA ASP A 99 1.77 -5.22 -8.58
C ASP A 99 0.44 -5.25 -9.34
N THR A 100 0.11 -6.40 -9.94
CA THR A 100 -1.06 -6.54 -10.82
C THR A 100 -2.38 -6.26 -10.09
N TRP A 101 -2.45 -6.52 -8.81
CA TRP A 101 -3.65 -6.22 -8.03
C TRP A 101 -3.88 -4.72 -7.86
N LEU A 102 -2.82 -3.88 -7.84
CA LEU A 102 -3.00 -2.43 -7.79
C LEU A 102 -3.72 -1.89 -9.04
N ASP A 103 -3.47 -2.48 -10.21
CA ASP A 103 -4.23 -2.11 -11.40
C ASP A 103 -5.70 -2.51 -11.30
N GLN A 104 -6.01 -3.68 -10.73
CA GLN A 104 -7.39 -4.12 -10.52
C GLN A 104 -8.15 -3.22 -9.50
N LEU A 105 -7.44 -2.64 -8.53
CA LEU A 105 -8.05 -1.71 -7.57
C LEU A 105 -8.54 -0.40 -8.21
N ARG A 106 -8.14 -0.07 -9.44
CA ARG A 106 -8.64 1.12 -10.15
C ARG A 106 -10.16 1.07 -10.37
N ASP A 107 -10.70 -0.12 -10.57
CA ASP A 107 -12.10 -0.34 -10.93
C ASP A 107 -12.90 -1.08 -9.86
N THR A 108 -12.25 -1.50 -8.76
CA THR A 108 -12.93 -2.22 -7.68
C THR A 108 -14.01 -1.38 -7.02
N LYS A 109 -15.06 -2.05 -6.57
CA LYS A 109 -16.11 -1.50 -5.69
C LYS A 109 -15.97 -1.99 -4.24
N ILE A 110 -14.98 -2.84 -3.97
CA ILE A 110 -14.72 -3.37 -2.63
C ILE A 110 -13.78 -2.39 -1.92
N PRO A 111 -14.15 -1.91 -0.71
CA PRO A 111 -13.32 -0.98 0.03
C PRO A 111 -11.89 -1.49 0.24
N ALA A 112 -10.92 -0.65 -0.09
CA ALA A 112 -9.51 -0.94 0.12
C ALA A 112 -8.77 0.28 0.68
N VAL A 113 -7.79 0.02 1.53
CA VAL A 113 -6.85 1.04 2.02
C VAL A 113 -5.44 0.60 1.62
N LEU A 114 -4.68 1.51 1.04
CA LEU A 114 -3.29 1.28 0.66
C LEU A 114 -2.37 1.96 1.67
N PHE A 115 -1.37 1.24 2.15
CA PHE A 115 -0.29 1.81 2.94
C PHE A 115 0.86 2.22 2.02
N ASP A 116 1.25 3.48 2.10
CA ASP A 116 2.36 4.05 1.32
C ASP A 116 2.22 3.85 -0.20
N ASN A 117 0.98 3.79 -0.69
CA ASN A 117 0.66 3.65 -2.11
C ASN A 117 -0.60 4.44 -2.45
N TYR A 118 -0.80 4.78 -3.72
CA TYR A 118 -1.91 5.62 -4.13
C TYR A 118 -2.51 5.18 -5.47
N ILE A 119 -3.84 5.14 -5.53
CA ILE A 119 -4.61 4.93 -6.76
C ILE A 119 -5.56 6.12 -6.93
N PRO A 120 -5.42 6.90 -8.00
CA PRO A 120 -6.29 8.05 -8.24
C PRO A 120 -7.69 7.62 -8.71
N ASN A 121 -8.67 8.49 -8.42
CA ASN A 121 -10.00 8.46 -9.02
C ASN A 121 -10.89 7.25 -8.68
N ASN A 122 -10.57 6.42 -7.69
CA ASN A 122 -11.49 5.42 -7.18
C ASN A 122 -11.96 5.79 -5.77
N PRO A 123 -13.26 6.12 -5.55
CA PRO A 123 -13.80 6.50 -4.24
C PRO A 123 -13.84 5.34 -3.24
N HIS A 124 -13.66 4.09 -3.68
CA HIS A 124 -13.61 2.92 -2.82
C HIS A 124 -12.20 2.59 -2.33
N VAL A 125 -11.19 3.29 -2.86
CA VAL A 125 -9.79 3.08 -2.48
C VAL A 125 -9.27 4.34 -1.80
N SER A 126 -8.84 4.18 -0.55
CA SER A 126 -8.18 5.23 0.23
C SER A 126 -6.71 4.88 0.43
N TYR A 127 -5.91 5.85 0.84
CA TYR A 127 -4.53 5.60 1.19
C TYR A 127 -4.17 6.24 2.53
N ILE A 128 -3.16 5.68 3.15
CA ILE A 128 -2.52 6.19 4.37
C ILE A 128 -1.01 6.11 4.20
N GLY A 129 -0.29 7.10 4.66
CA GLY A 129 1.16 7.15 4.58
C GLY A 129 1.70 8.39 5.27
N THR A 130 3.02 8.56 5.19
CA THR A 130 3.71 9.75 5.69
C THR A 130 3.65 10.88 4.66
N ASP A 131 3.65 12.12 5.14
CA ASP A 131 3.91 13.29 4.31
C ASP A 131 5.41 13.33 3.98
N ASN A 132 5.74 12.80 2.80
CA ASN A 132 7.13 12.70 2.36
C ASN A 132 7.69 14.06 1.99
N ASP A 133 6.87 14.97 1.48
CA ASP A 133 7.30 16.30 1.04
C ASP A 133 7.68 17.12 2.28
N GLU A 134 6.84 17.17 3.31
CA GLU A 134 7.13 17.83 4.58
C GLU A 134 8.38 17.25 5.25
N GLY A 135 8.48 15.91 5.30
CA GLY A 135 9.59 15.23 5.98
C GLY A 135 10.95 15.49 5.31
N ILE A 136 11.00 15.42 3.98
CA ILE A 136 12.23 15.69 3.22
C ILE A 136 12.58 17.19 3.25
N ASP A 137 11.59 18.06 3.11
CA ASP A 137 11.81 19.51 3.18
C ASP A 137 12.42 19.93 4.54
N ALA A 138 11.87 19.39 5.63
CA ALA A 138 12.40 19.64 6.97
C ALA A 138 13.85 19.14 7.14
N ALA A 139 14.19 17.98 6.55
CA ALA A 139 15.55 17.44 6.62
C ALA A 139 16.55 18.30 5.83
N ILE A 140 16.19 18.74 4.62
CA ILE A 140 17.02 19.60 3.80
C ILE A 140 17.19 20.98 4.44
N GLU A 141 16.10 21.60 4.93
CA GLU A 141 16.13 22.86 5.67
C GLU A 141 17.09 22.77 6.85
N HIS A 142 17.02 21.70 7.64
CA HIS A 142 17.91 21.50 8.78
C HIS A 142 19.39 21.46 8.35
N LEU A 143 19.72 20.69 7.32
CA LEU A 143 21.08 20.61 6.81
C LEU A 143 21.56 21.95 6.25
N TYR A 144 20.68 22.66 5.55
CA TYR A 144 20.97 24.00 5.00
C TYR A 144 21.30 25.00 6.11
N GLN A 145 20.52 25.03 7.20
CA GLN A 145 20.75 25.88 8.36
C GLN A 145 22.07 25.58 9.08
N LEU A 146 22.50 24.32 9.07
CA LEU A 146 23.82 23.90 9.57
C LEU A 146 24.99 24.26 8.63
N GLY A 147 24.71 24.88 7.49
CA GLY A 147 25.72 25.35 6.54
C GLY A 147 26.09 24.34 5.45
N HIS A 148 25.43 23.17 5.41
CA HIS A 148 25.66 22.21 4.32
C HIS A 148 25.10 22.74 3.01
N ARG A 149 25.84 22.56 1.91
CA ARG A 149 25.47 23.01 0.56
C ARG A 149 25.59 21.87 -0.46
N LYS A 150 26.29 20.81 -0.12
CA LYS A 150 26.42 19.59 -0.92
C LYS A 150 25.84 18.44 -0.13
N ILE A 151 24.64 18.03 -0.49
CA ILE A 151 23.84 17.05 0.24
C ILE A 151 23.68 15.81 -0.63
N ALA A 152 23.95 14.63 -0.05
CA ALA A 152 23.72 13.36 -0.69
C ALA A 152 22.36 12.78 -0.24
N PHE A 153 21.69 12.08 -1.13
CA PHE A 153 20.43 11.40 -0.86
C PHE A 153 20.51 9.92 -1.24
N LEU A 154 20.45 9.07 -0.24
CA LEU A 154 20.30 7.62 -0.42
C LEU A 154 18.82 7.27 -0.27
N ASN A 155 18.20 6.92 -1.38
CA ASN A 155 16.78 6.61 -1.48
C ASN A 155 16.53 5.10 -1.41
N GLY A 156 15.28 4.70 -1.20
CA GLY A 156 14.85 3.31 -1.38
C GLY A 156 14.72 2.92 -2.86
N PRO A 157 14.21 1.71 -3.16
CA PRO A 157 14.16 1.20 -4.52
C PRO A 157 13.24 2.00 -5.43
N SER A 158 13.63 2.13 -6.70
CA SER A 158 12.93 2.97 -7.70
C SER A 158 11.51 2.49 -8.06
N TYR A 159 11.16 1.24 -7.76
CA TYR A 159 9.82 0.69 -7.95
C TYR A 159 8.84 1.02 -6.82
N SER A 160 9.30 1.64 -5.74
CA SER A 160 8.47 2.10 -4.62
C SER A 160 7.87 3.47 -4.92
N MET A 161 6.57 3.64 -4.64
CA MET A 161 5.89 4.94 -4.72
C MET A 161 6.54 5.95 -3.76
N ILE A 162 6.83 5.52 -2.53
CA ILE A 162 7.47 6.35 -1.50
C ILE A 162 8.84 6.85 -1.94
N SER A 163 9.65 5.96 -2.54
CA SER A 163 10.97 6.37 -3.04
C SER A 163 10.85 7.43 -4.14
N LYS A 164 9.87 7.31 -5.02
CA LYS A 164 9.62 8.33 -6.05
C LYS A 164 9.18 9.66 -5.46
N SER A 165 8.23 9.65 -4.50
CA SER A 165 7.78 10.85 -3.81
C SER A 165 8.94 11.54 -3.08
N ARG A 166 9.71 10.79 -2.29
CA ARG A 166 10.88 11.32 -1.56
C ARG A 166 11.96 11.86 -2.49
N HIS A 167 12.17 11.23 -3.64
CA HIS A 167 13.14 11.72 -4.62
C HIS A 167 12.71 13.06 -5.21
N GLN A 168 11.43 13.19 -5.55
CA GLN A 168 10.91 14.48 -6.06
C GLN A 168 10.99 15.56 -4.98
N ALA A 169 10.54 15.24 -3.75
CA ALA A 169 10.63 16.16 -2.62
C ALA A 169 12.07 16.63 -2.33
N PHE A 170 13.06 15.73 -2.49
CA PHE A 170 14.47 16.08 -2.38
C PHE A 170 14.89 17.11 -3.44
N ILE A 171 14.53 16.89 -4.71
CA ILE A 171 14.84 17.81 -5.80
C ILE A 171 14.20 19.17 -5.53
N ASP A 172 12.89 19.18 -5.23
CA ASP A 172 12.12 20.41 -5.02
C ASP A 172 12.66 21.21 -3.82
N SER A 173 13.04 20.53 -2.74
CA SER A 173 13.62 21.19 -1.57
C SER A 173 15.03 21.72 -1.81
N MET A 174 15.87 21.00 -2.57
CA MET A 174 17.18 21.51 -2.98
C MET A 174 17.04 22.79 -3.83
N GLU A 175 16.12 22.78 -4.80
CA GLU A 175 15.83 23.94 -5.65
C GLU A 175 15.31 25.14 -4.85
N LYS A 176 14.42 24.90 -3.87
CA LYS A 176 13.89 25.94 -2.96
C LYS A 176 14.99 26.69 -2.22
N HIS A 177 16.11 26.04 -1.95
CA HIS A 177 17.27 26.62 -1.26
C HIS A 177 18.40 27.04 -2.22
N ASP A 178 18.17 27.11 -3.52
CA ASP A 178 19.17 27.41 -4.56
C ASP A 178 20.40 26.47 -4.48
N LEU A 179 20.17 25.20 -4.08
CA LEU A 179 21.20 24.16 -4.01
C LEU A 179 21.26 23.35 -5.29
N ILE A 180 22.48 22.95 -5.67
CA ILE A 180 22.68 22.12 -6.87
C ILE A 180 22.44 20.65 -6.52
N VAL A 181 21.54 20.01 -7.23
CA VAL A 181 21.36 18.57 -7.20
C VAL A 181 22.46 17.91 -8.03
N HIS A 182 23.32 17.14 -7.39
CA HIS A 182 24.37 16.37 -8.03
C HIS A 182 23.84 14.95 -8.31
N PRO A 183 23.67 14.52 -9.57
CA PRO A 183 23.11 13.20 -9.88
C PRO A 183 23.85 12.02 -9.24
N GLU A 184 25.17 12.17 -9.10
CA GLU A 184 26.02 11.16 -8.46
C GLU A 184 25.82 11.04 -6.94
N LEU A 185 25.15 12.00 -6.32
CA LEU A 185 24.84 12.03 -4.89
C LEU A 185 23.38 11.67 -4.59
N ALA A 186 22.53 11.49 -5.61
CA ALA A 186 21.14 11.06 -5.46
C ALA A 186 21.00 9.64 -6.02
N VAL A 187 21.16 8.64 -5.16
CA VAL A 187 21.24 7.23 -5.57
C VAL A 187 20.09 6.43 -4.96
N TYR A 188 19.72 5.36 -5.66
CA TYR A 188 18.73 4.39 -5.18
C TYR A 188 19.44 3.18 -4.58
N GLY A 189 18.95 2.74 -3.44
CA GLY A 189 19.30 1.47 -2.82
C GLY A 189 18.13 0.48 -2.90
N ASP A 190 18.21 -0.52 -2.06
CA ASP A 190 17.11 -1.45 -1.76
C ASP A 190 16.74 -1.33 -0.27
N PHE A 191 15.73 -2.10 0.17
CA PHE A 191 15.34 -2.14 1.58
C PHE A 191 15.93 -3.34 2.33
N SER A 192 16.94 -4.01 1.73
CA SER A 192 17.63 -5.15 2.32
C SER A 192 18.92 -4.77 3.03
#